data_6643eedb9efff55b2bce4fd21ca2d575
#
_entry.id   6643eedb9efff55b2bce4fd21ca2d575
#
_cell.length_a   1.000
_cell.length_b   1.000
_cell.length_c   1.000
_cell.angle_alpha   90.00
_cell.angle_beta   90.00
_cell.angle_gamma   90.00
#
_symmetry.space_group_name_H-M   'P 1'
#
loop_
_entity.id
_entity.type
_entity.pdbx_description
1 polymer ?
#
loop_
_entity_poly.entity_id
_entity_poly.type
_entity_poly.pdbx_seq_one_letter_code
_entity_poly.pdbx_strand_id
1 'polypeptide(L)'
;MLPLLLSLLSAPVLAKETPASPQTISDAELAELEARALYQVALQLVIQGDYSQARMLFERVGAEYPNSAIAPEAEEQIALLGTLETKGRGLRDPAASARAELMITQTVVAGLFLGVALPGSTWQPSEPGPPVVLGLAGGAAGAVGSHFFAKEFQPSTGQVMSLFTGEVLGAANGFGLSAAFPPRDYRAAYQQALLGTLIGAGGGVAVAKYLDPDAGQVAAVNAGMLWGTYFSSMSFLLWEENNPRFVAMRVVGGADLGAGLGALSAHYFPVSRGRANVINLGGVAGTAVGGGIVLLANFYGGLYDQEPTAGILMASTGAGLATAALLTRNMGESERASAAVPGGVLVGVYGDQVGFGVPLPTVAVTQEGELGVALQLAAGRF
;
A
#
# COMPACT_ATOMS: atom_id res chain seq x y z
N MET A 1 17.91 29.68 20.76
CA MET A 1 16.58 29.73 20.16
C MET A 1 15.55 29.08 21.10
N LEU A 2 15.35 29.63 22.27
CA LEU A 2 14.44 29.08 23.30
C LEU A 2 13.45 30.11 23.90
N PRO A 3 13.03 31.17 23.20
CA PRO A 3 12.01 32.06 23.76
C PRO A 3 10.63 32.03 23.04
N LEU A 4 10.35 31.07 22.15
CA LEU A 4 9.10 31.06 21.37
C LEU A 4 8.02 30.12 21.92
N LEU A 5 8.25 29.44 23.05
CA LEU A 5 7.31 28.47 23.63
C LEU A 5 6.53 28.99 24.84
N LEU A 6 6.73 30.25 25.24
CA LEU A 6 6.10 30.84 26.46
C LEU A 6 4.97 31.85 26.18
N SER A 7 4.61 32.08 24.89
CA SER A 7 3.56 33.05 24.55
C SER A 7 2.14 32.47 24.37
N LEU A 8 1.97 31.15 24.57
CA LEU A 8 0.68 30.44 24.37
C LEU A 8 -0.14 30.19 25.63
N LEU A 9 0.28 30.78 26.79
CA LEU A 9 -0.39 30.55 28.08
C LEU A 9 -1.16 31.77 28.62
N SER A 10 -1.47 32.77 27.81
CA SER A 10 -2.41 33.82 28.19
C SER A 10 -3.81 33.48 27.73
N ALA A 11 -4.48 32.59 28.47
CA ALA A 11 -5.90 32.40 28.33
C ALA A 11 -6.65 33.65 28.79
N PRO A 12 -7.60 34.20 27.98
CA PRO A 12 -8.45 35.27 28.44
C PRO A 12 -9.34 34.76 29.59
N VAL A 13 -9.40 35.53 30.67
CA VAL A 13 -10.34 35.29 31.77
C VAL A 13 -11.75 35.29 31.21
N LEU A 14 -12.35 34.12 31.14
CA LEU A 14 -13.77 33.96 30.76
C LEU A 14 -14.63 34.71 31.77
N ALA A 15 -15.36 35.71 31.27
CA ALA A 15 -16.41 36.35 32.02
C ALA A 15 -17.40 35.27 32.46
N LYS A 16 -17.79 35.33 33.73
CA LYS A 16 -18.73 34.44 34.39
C LYS A 16 -20.10 34.66 33.77
N GLU A 17 -20.40 33.88 32.72
CA GLU A 17 -21.75 33.83 32.16
C GLU A 17 -22.72 33.25 33.18
N THR A 18 -23.76 33.96 33.47
CA THR A 18 -24.88 33.53 34.32
C THR A 18 -25.43 32.23 33.70
N PRO A 19 -25.64 31.15 34.47
CA PRO A 19 -26.16 29.92 33.92
C PRO A 19 -27.52 30.16 33.32
N ALA A 20 -27.66 30.04 32.01
CA ALA A 20 -28.93 30.03 31.31
C ALA A 20 -29.78 28.90 31.89
N SER A 21 -31.03 29.14 32.17
CA SER A 21 -31.98 28.12 32.62
C SER A 21 -31.95 26.95 31.65
N PRO A 22 -31.99 25.68 32.13
CA PRO A 22 -31.95 24.51 31.25
C PRO A 22 -33.15 24.61 30.30
N GLN A 23 -32.86 24.84 29.02
CA GLN A 23 -33.88 24.75 27.95
C GLN A 23 -34.24 23.27 27.85
N THR A 24 -35.46 22.92 28.19
CA THR A 24 -36.03 21.60 27.92
C THR A 24 -36.17 21.48 26.39
N ILE A 25 -35.28 20.68 25.80
CA ILE A 25 -35.35 20.30 24.38
C ILE A 25 -36.68 19.56 24.19
N SER A 26 -37.49 19.95 23.23
CA SER A 26 -38.74 19.27 22.91
C SER A 26 -38.43 17.89 22.25
N ASP A 27 -39.33 16.91 22.42
CA ASP A 27 -39.19 15.61 21.78
C ASP A 27 -39.01 15.70 20.25
N ALA A 28 -39.61 16.69 19.63
CA ALA A 28 -39.48 16.97 18.19
C ALA A 28 -38.08 17.48 17.83
N GLU A 29 -37.48 18.34 18.66
CA GLU A 29 -36.09 18.81 18.44
C GLU A 29 -35.09 17.69 18.68
N LEU A 30 -35.35 16.81 19.65
CA LEU A 30 -34.52 15.64 19.90
C LEU A 30 -34.55 14.69 18.70
N ALA A 31 -35.75 14.38 18.19
CA ALA A 31 -35.93 13.55 17.00
C ALA A 31 -35.21 14.11 15.76
N GLU A 32 -35.24 15.43 15.56
CA GLU A 32 -34.53 16.09 14.46
C GLU A 32 -33.02 16.00 14.61
N LEU A 33 -32.48 16.13 15.84
CA LEU A 33 -31.06 15.95 16.12
C LEU A 33 -30.59 14.52 15.89
N GLU A 34 -31.40 13.53 16.30
CA GLU A 34 -31.10 12.11 16.08
C GLU A 34 -31.13 11.77 14.57
N ALA A 35 -32.12 12.26 13.83
CA ALA A 35 -32.20 12.08 12.39
C ALA A 35 -30.95 12.67 11.69
N ARG A 36 -30.52 13.86 12.09
CA ARG A 36 -29.30 14.50 11.56
C ARG A 36 -28.05 13.71 11.89
N ALA A 37 -27.94 13.19 13.11
CA ALA A 37 -26.79 12.37 13.50
C ALA A 37 -26.71 11.09 12.67
N LEU A 38 -27.82 10.37 12.48
CA LEU A 38 -27.87 9.18 11.63
C LEU A 38 -27.52 9.49 10.18
N TYR A 39 -28.05 10.58 9.63
CA TYR A 39 -27.76 11.04 8.27
C TYR A 39 -26.27 11.35 8.07
N GLN A 40 -25.64 12.03 9.03
CA GLN A 40 -24.20 12.33 8.97
C GLN A 40 -23.34 11.05 9.02
N VAL A 41 -23.70 10.09 9.85
CA VAL A 41 -23.02 8.80 9.89
C VAL A 41 -23.19 8.05 8.56
N ALA A 42 -24.40 8.08 7.98
CA ALA A 42 -24.65 7.47 6.68
C ALA A 42 -23.80 8.13 5.57
N LEU A 43 -23.66 9.46 5.53
CA LEU A 43 -22.79 10.14 4.59
C LEU A 43 -21.32 9.75 4.76
N GLN A 44 -20.86 9.57 6.00
CA GLN A 44 -19.50 9.07 6.25
C GLN A 44 -19.30 7.66 5.70
N LEU A 45 -20.27 6.78 5.83
CA LEU A 45 -20.22 5.44 5.25
C LEU A 45 -20.22 5.48 3.72
N VAL A 46 -20.94 6.41 3.09
CA VAL A 46 -20.84 6.64 1.63
C VAL A 46 -19.42 7.00 1.22
N ILE A 47 -18.78 7.92 1.94
CA ILE A 47 -17.39 8.34 1.69
C ILE A 47 -16.43 7.16 1.87
N GLN A 48 -16.68 6.30 2.85
CA GLN A 48 -15.91 5.08 3.09
C GLN A 48 -16.20 3.98 2.05
N GLY A 49 -17.24 4.18 1.23
CA GLY A 49 -17.67 3.23 0.20
C GLY A 49 -18.44 2.03 0.77
N ASP A 50 -18.89 2.09 2.01
CA ASP A 50 -19.82 1.10 2.57
C ASP A 50 -21.27 1.50 2.27
N TYR A 51 -21.62 1.33 0.99
CA TYR A 51 -22.93 1.74 0.47
C TYR A 51 -24.07 0.94 1.09
N SER A 52 -23.84 -0.30 1.49
CA SER A 52 -24.86 -1.16 2.09
C SER A 52 -25.26 -0.67 3.49
N GLN A 53 -24.30 -0.36 4.34
CA GLN A 53 -24.57 0.20 5.66
C GLN A 53 -25.10 1.63 5.60
N ALA A 54 -24.55 2.45 4.69
CA ALA A 54 -25.05 3.79 4.45
C ALA A 54 -26.54 3.78 4.07
N ARG A 55 -26.91 2.89 3.16
CA ARG A 55 -28.30 2.71 2.72
C ARG A 55 -29.23 2.33 3.87
N MET A 56 -28.84 1.36 4.70
CA MET A 56 -29.64 0.98 5.89
C MET A 56 -29.87 2.14 6.83
N LEU A 57 -28.86 3.02 7.03
CA LEU A 57 -29.02 4.19 7.90
C LEU A 57 -29.92 5.26 7.26
N PHE A 58 -29.83 5.50 5.95
CA PHE A 58 -30.75 6.40 5.26
C PHE A 58 -32.20 5.87 5.27
N GLU A 59 -32.41 4.57 5.04
CA GLU A 59 -33.70 3.92 5.15
C GLU A 59 -34.27 4.05 6.58
N ARG A 60 -33.40 3.94 7.59
CA ARG A 60 -33.78 4.12 8.98
C ARG A 60 -34.21 5.58 9.28
N VAL A 61 -33.50 6.59 8.73
CA VAL A 61 -33.90 7.99 8.85
C VAL A 61 -35.30 8.21 8.27
N GLY A 62 -35.60 7.68 7.07
CA GLY A 62 -36.93 7.79 6.47
C GLY A 62 -38.04 7.06 7.26
N ALA A 63 -37.72 5.88 7.85
CA ALA A 63 -38.69 5.07 8.56
C ALA A 63 -38.97 5.57 9.99
N GLU A 64 -37.95 5.92 10.75
CA GLU A 64 -38.08 6.32 12.16
C GLU A 64 -38.37 7.81 12.32
N TYR A 65 -37.94 8.66 11.36
CA TYR A 65 -38.07 10.12 11.43
C TYR A 65 -38.71 10.71 10.16
N PRO A 66 -39.89 10.24 9.73
CA PRO A 66 -40.50 10.67 8.46
C PRO A 66 -40.88 12.16 8.41
N ASN A 67 -41.03 12.79 9.56
CA ASN A 67 -41.36 14.22 9.68
C ASN A 67 -40.11 15.12 9.84
N SER A 68 -38.91 14.56 9.81
CA SER A 68 -37.67 15.33 9.91
C SER A 68 -37.42 16.08 8.58
N ALA A 69 -36.77 17.24 8.68
CA ALA A 69 -36.40 18.03 7.50
C ALA A 69 -35.43 17.29 6.58
N ILE A 70 -34.76 16.28 7.10
CA ILE A 70 -33.71 15.49 6.39
C ILE A 70 -34.30 14.23 5.72
N ALA A 71 -35.49 13.78 6.07
CA ALA A 71 -36.08 12.57 5.48
C ALA A 71 -36.15 12.58 3.94
N PRO A 72 -36.56 13.68 3.27
CA PRO A 72 -36.53 13.73 1.81
C PRO A 72 -35.13 13.63 1.21
N GLU A 73 -34.11 14.22 1.88
CA GLU A 73 -32.71 14.13 1.45
C GLU A 73 -32.17 12.71 1.59
N ALA A 74 -32.58 12.00 2.65
CA ALA A 74 -32.22 10.61 2.83
C ALA A 74 -32.77 9.70 1.72
N GLU A 75 -34.03 9.93 1.28
CA GLU A 75 -34.61 9.20 0.15
C GLU A 75 -33.85 9.47 -1.17
N GLU A 76 -33.43 10.71 -1.42
CA GLU A 76 -32.61 11.05 -2.59
C GLU A 76 -31.25 10.34 -2.54
N GLN A 77 -30.63 10.27 -1.36
CA GLN A 77 -29.37 9.54 -1.19
C GLN A 77 -29.53 8.04 -1.41
N ILE A 78 -30.64 7.42 -1.01
CA ILE A 78 -30.93 6.01 -1.30
C ILE A 78 -31.00 5.75 -2.80
N ALA A 79 -31.64 6.62 -3.57
CA ALA A 79 -31.70 6.52 -5.02
C ALA A 79 -30.33 6.67 -5.68
N LEU A 80 -29.51 7.62 -5.21
CA LEU A 80 -28.12 7.80 -5.63
C LEU A 80 -27.26 6.59 -5.29
N LEU A 81 -27.41 6.01 -4.09
CA LEU A 81 -26.68 4.82 -3.67
C LEU A 81 -26.97 3.61 -4.54
N GLY A 82 -28.22 3.41 -4.96
CA GLY A 82 -28.55 2.36 -5.92
C GLY A 82 -27.79 2.46 -7.24
N THR A 83 -27.55 3.72 -7.70
CA THR A 83 -26.74 4.00 -8.89
C THR A 83 -25.23 3.79 -8.61
N LEU A 84 -24.76 4.19 -7.43
CA LEU A 84 -23.35 4.00 -7.01
C LEU A 84 -23.05 2.54 -6.70
N GLU A 85 -23.98 1.79 -6.11
CA GLU A 85 -23.83 0.33 -5.92
C GLU A 85 -23.69 -0.40 -7.24
N THR A 86 -24.51 -0.05 -8.25
CA THR A 86 -24.41 -0.65 -9.58
C THR A 86 -23.10 -0.27 -10.28
N LYS A 87 -22.67 1.00 -10.19
CA LYS A 87 -21.39 1.46 -10.70
C LYS A 87 -20.23 0.98 -9.84
N GLY A 88 -20.37 0.96 -8.52
CA GLY A 88 -19.36 0.51 -7.56
C GLY A 88 -19.14 -0.99 -7.59
N ARG A 89 -20.14 -1.81 -7.90
CA ARG A 89 -19.94 -3.24 -8.19
C ARG A 89 -19.07 -3.44 -9.42
N GLY A 90 -19.20 -2.60 -10.45
CA GLY A 90 -18.29 -2.62 -11.61
C GLY A 90 -16.86 -2.18 -11.28
N LEU A 91 -16.67 -1.24 -10.34
CA LEU A 91 -15.36 -0.77 -9.88
C LEU A 91 -14.73 -1.70 -8.82
N ARG A 92 -15.55 -2.47 -8.10
CA ARG A 92 -15.13 -3.46 -7.08
C ARG A 92 -15.32 -4.91 -7.55
N ASP A 93 -15.65 -5.13 -8.81
CA ASP A 93 -15.62 -6.48 -9.38
C ASP A 93 -14.19 -7.03 -9.19
N PRO A 94 -14.03 -8.08 -8.37
CA PRO A 94 -12.72 -8.69 -8.15
C PRO A 94 -12.06 -9.09 -9.47
N ALA A 95 -12.83 -9.51 -10.44
CA ALA A 95 -12.35 -9.85 -11.79
C ALA A 95 -11.90 -8.60 -12.57
N ALA A 96 -12.57 -7.45 -12.40
CA ALA A 96 -12.12 -6.20 -13.00
C ALA A 96 -10.83 -5.69 -12.36
N SER A 97 -10.70 -5.80 -11.02
CA SER A 97 -9.48 -5.47 -10.29
C SER A 97 -8.32 -6.37 -10.72
N ALA A 98 -8.52 -7.67 -10.77
CA ALA A 98 -7.51 -8.63 -11.22
C ALA A 98 -7.10 -8.38 -12.67
N ARG A 99 -8.04 -8.05 -13.57
CA ARG A 99 -7.74 -7.66 -14.96
C ARG A 99 -6.88 -6.42 -15.04
N ALA A 100 -7.22 -5.36 -14.29
CA ALA A 100 -6.44 -4.13 -14.28
C ALA A 100 -5.02 -4.39 -13.76
N GLU A 101 -4.88 -5.17 -12.69
CA GLU A 101 -3.60 -5.54 -12.12
C GLU A 101 -2.76 -6.36 -13.10
N LEU A 102 -3.36 -7.34 -13.78
CA LEU A 102 -2.69 -8.12 -14.83
C LEU A 102 -2.21 -7.22 -15.98
N MET A 103 -3.07 -6.32 -16.46
CA MET A 103 -2.69 -5.39 -17.52
C MET A 103 -1.50 -4.51 -17.11
N ILE A 104 -1.52 -3.95 -15.91
CA ILE A 104 -0.44 -3.09 -15.40
C ILE A 104 0.85 -3.90 -15.26
N THR A 105 0.82 -5.05 -14.59
CA THR A 105 2.02 -5.86 -14.35
C THR A 105 2.62 -6.37 -15.65
N GLN A 106 1.80 -6.88 -16.58
CA GLN A 106 2.28 -7.40 -17.85
C GLN A 106 2.74 -6.28 -18.82
N THR A 107 2.18 -5.07 -18.71
CA THR A 107 2.71 -3.90 -19.43
C THR A 107 4.15 -3.62 -18.99
N VAL A 108 4.41 -3.63 -17.68
CA VAL A 108 5.75 -3.37 -17.13
C VAL A 108 6.71 -4.51 -17.49
N VAL A 109 6.32 -5.77 -17.25
CA VAL A 109 7.18 -6.94 -17.50
C VAL A 109 7.53 -7.05 -18.98
N ALA A 110 6.55 -7.00 -19.88
CA ALA A 110 6.79 -7.07 -21.31
C ALA A 110 7.56 -5.88 -21.86
N GLY A 111 7.33 -4.68 -21.28
CA GLY A 111 8.11 -3.48 -21.60
C GLY A 111 9.57 -3.62 -21.23
N LEU A 112 9.88 -4.10 -20.02
CA LEU A 112 11.24 -4.36 -19.57
C LEU A 112 11.88 -5.52 -20.35
N PHE A 113 11.12 -6.57 -20.65
CA PHE A 113 11.60 -7.71 -21.41
C PHE A 113 12.05 -7.30 -22.82
N LEU A 114 11.20 -6.60 -23.57
CA LEU A 114 11.50 -6.17 -24.93
C LEU A 114 12.38 -4.92 -25.01
N GLY A 115 12.31 -4.01 -24.03
CA GLY A 115 13.08 -2.76 -24.03
C GLY A 115 14.47 -2.85 -23.44
N VAL A 116 14.68 -3.77 -22.50
CA VAL A 116 15.96 -3.88 -21.78
C VAL A 116 16.58 -5.25 -21.98
N ALA A 117 15.88 -6.32 -21.61
CA ALA A 117 16.49 -7.64 -21.50
C ALA A 117 16.77 -8.24 -22.89
N LEU A 118 15.87 -8.12 -23.86
CA LEU A 118 16.05 -8.62 -25.22
C LEU A 118 17.17 -7.88 -25.96
N PRO A 119 17.19 -6.53 -26.03
CA PRO A 119 18.32 -5.81 -26.61
C PRO A 119 19.64 -6.13 -25.94
N GLY A 120 19.70 -6.12 -24.61
CA GLY A 120 20.90 -6.48 -23.85
C GLY A 120 21.44 -7.89 -24.15
N SER A 121 20.54 -8.83 -24.47
CA SER A 121 20.90 -10.22 -24.79
C SER A 121 21.34 -10.46 -26.23
N THR A 122 20.95 -9.59 -27.17
CA THR A 122 21.14 -9.81 -28.63
C THR A 122 22.16 -8.86 -29.23
N TRP A 123 22.08 -7.56 -28.96
CA TRP A 123 22.99 -6.55 -29.48
C TRP A 123 23.28 -5.47 -28.44
N GLN A 124 24.36 -4.73 -28.65
CA GLN A 124 24.64 -3.51 -27.88
C GLN A 124 24.09 -2.31 -28.63
N PRO A 125 22.94 -1.79 -28.26
CA PRO A 125 22.46 -0.56 -28.89
C PRO A 125 23.39 0.59 -28.48
N SER A 126 24.05 1.20 -29.45
CA SER A 126 24.83 2.43 -29.22
C SER A 126 23.91 3.64 -28.99
N GLU A 127 22.65 3.52 -29.36
CA GLU A 127 21.64 4.55 -29.23
C GLU A 127 20.47 4.08 -28.37
N PRO A 128 19.90 4.95 -27.50
CA PRO A 128 18.79 4.58 -26.63
C PRO A 128 17.43 4.43 -27.37
N GLY A 129 17.33 4.96 -28.60
CA GLY A 129 16.06 4.98 -29.33
C GLY A 129 15.43 3.61 -29.58
N PRO A 130 16.14 2.64 -30.18
CA PRO A 130 15.57 1.31 -30.45
C PRO A 130 15.08 0.57 -29.18
N PRO A 131 15.84 0.53 -28.06
CA PRO A 131 15.36 -0.07 -26.82
C PRO A 131 14.08 0.58 -26.27
N VAL A 132 13.96 1.91 -26.34
CA VAL A 132 12.76 2.63 -25.89
C VAL A 132 11.56 2.26 -26.74
N VAL A 133 11.71 2.23 -28.06
CA VAL A 133 10.61 1.84 -28.97
C VAL A 133 10.18 0.40 -28.73
N LEU A 134 11.14 -0.52 -28.56
CA LEU A 134 10.85 -1.93 -28.23
C LEU A 134 10.18 -2.07 -26.87
N GLY A 135 10.60 -1.26 -25.88
CA GLY A 135 9.97 -1.27 -24.56
C GLY A 135 8.52 -0.79 -24.59
N LEU A 136 8.24 0.29 -25.34
CA LEU A 136 6.88 0.78 -25.53
C LEU A 136 6.00 -0.24 -26.29
N ALA A 137 6.55 -0.83 -27.35
CA ALA A 137 5.86 -1.88 -28.11
C ALA A 137 5.59 -3.11 -27.25
N GLY A 138 6.57 -3.51 -26.42
CA GLY A 138 6.44 -4.59 -25.47
C GLY A 138 5.36 -4.32 -24.42
N GLY A 139 5.38 -3.13 -23.85
CA GLY A 139 4.35 -2.70 -22.90
C GLY A 139 2.96 -2.72 -23.50
N ALA A 140 2.79 -2.18 -24.70
CA ALA A 140 1.52 -2.23 -25.42
C ALA A 140 1.07 -3.68 -25.73
N ALA A 141 1.98 -4.54 -26.19
CA ALA A 141 1.70 -5.95 -26.42
C ALA A 141 1.31 -6.69 -25.14
N GLY A 142 2.00 -6.41 -24.02
CA GLY A 142 1.68 -6.93 -22.69
C GLY A 142 0.29 -6.53 -22.23
N ALA A 143 -0.08 -5.24 -22.37
CA ALA A 143 -1.40 -4.75 -22.04
C ALA A 143 -2.51 -5.41 -22.87
N VAL A 144 -2.33 -5.46 -24.19
CA VAL A 144 -3.32 -6.07 -25.11
C VAL A 144 -3.43 -7.57 -24.86
N GLY A 145 -2.31 -8.29 -24.78
CA GLY A 145 -2.29 -9.73 -24.54
C GLY A 145 -2.94 -10.10 -23.21
N SER A 146 -2.62 -9.37 -22.14
CA SER A 146 -3.21 -9.57 -20.82
C SER A 146 -4.71 -9.26 -20.79
N HIS A 147 -5.18 -8.29 -21.56
CA HIS A 147 -6.62 -8.01 -21.69
C HIS A 147 -7.38 -9.22 -22.24
N PHE A 148 -6.91 -9.79 -23.36
CA PHE A 148 -7.53 -10.98 -23.96
C PHE A 148 -7.42 -12.19 -23.04
N PHE A 149 -6.24 -12.41 -22.42
CA PHE A 149 -6.05 -13.48 -21.45
C PHE A 149 -7.02 -13.36 -20.27
N ALA A 150 -7.13 -12.17 -19.69
CA ALA A 150 -8.01 -11.93 -18.55
C ALA A 150 -9.50 -12.11 -18.91
N LYS A 151 -9.88 -11.82 -20.15
CA LYS A 151 -11.25 -12.03 -20.64
C LYS A 151 -11.60 -13.52 -20.72
N GLU A 152 -10.67 -14.35 -21.17
CA GLU A 152 -10.88 -15.79 -21.36
C GLU A 152 -10.76 -16.56 -20.03
N PHE A 153 -9.71 -16.29 -19.25
CA PHE A 153 -9.36 -17.09 -18.08
C PHE A 153 -9.88 -16.53 -16.75
N GLN A 154 -10.29 -15.26 -16.72
CA GLN A 154 -10.82 -14.56 -15.54
C GLN A 154 -10.00 -14.82 -14.24
N PRO A 155 -8.68 -14.58 -14.26
CA PRO A 155 -7.81 -14.90 -13.13
C PRO A 155 -8.20 -14.12 -11.87
N SER A 156 -8.02 -14.73 -10.71
CA SER A 156 -8.12 -14.05 -9.43
C SER A 156 -6.93 -13.10 -9.21
N THR A 157 -7.06 -12.14 -8.29
CA THR A 157 -5.96 -11.25 -7.92
C THR A 157 -4.74 -12.03 -7.39
N GLY A 158 -4.96 -13.09 -6.61
CA GLY A 158 -3.88 -13.94 -6.12
C GLY A 158 -3.14 -14.65 -7.25
N GLN A 159 -3.85 -15.14 -8.26
CA GLN A 159 -3.27 -15.77 -9.44
C GLN A 159 -2.42 -14.77 -10.25
N VAL A 160 -2.94 -13.55 -10.47
CA VAL A 160 -2.20 -12.48 -11.16
C VAL A 160 -0.92 -12.12 -10.41
N MET A 161 -1.04 -11.92 -9.09
CA MET A 161 0.12 -11.63 -8.25
C MET A 161 1.14 -12.78 -8.25
N SER A 162 0.71 -14.04 -8.26
CA SER A 162 1.61 -15.20 -8.32
C SER A 162 2.43 -15.22 -9.62
N LEU A 163 1.80 -14.92 -10.75
CA LEU A 163 2.50 -14.80 -12.03
C LEU A 163 3.59 -13.72 -11.95
N PHE A 164 3.23 -12.51 -11.53
CA PHE A 164 4.17 -11.39 -11.41
C PHE A 164 5.30 -11.69 -10.41
N THR A 165 4.98 -12.27 -9.25
CA THR A 165 5.98 -12.70 -8.25
C THR A 165 6.98 -13.70 -8.84
N GLY A 166 6.47 -14.68 -9.58
CA GLY A 166 7.31 -15.65 -10.26
C GLY A 166 8.24 -15.00 -11.29
N GLU A 167 7.74 -14.09 -12.12
CA GLU A 167 8.52 -13.35 -13.12
C GLU A 167 9.64 -12.54 -12.47
N VAL A 168 9.33 -11.78 -11.41
CA VAL A 168 10.32 -10.95 -10.68
C VAL A 168 11.37 -11.81 -9.99
N LEU A 169 10.94 -12.86 -9.27
CA LEU A 169 11.85 -13.77 -8.58
C LEU A 169 12.74 -14.53 -9.57
N GLY A 170 12.16 -14.96 -10.66
CA GLY A 170 12.90 -15.63 -11.75
C GLY A 170 13.94 -14.71 -12.38
N ALA A 171 13.60 -13.46 -12.67
CA ALA A 171 14.52 -12.45 -13.19
C ALA A 171 15.68 -12.20 -12.21
N ALA A 172 15.35 -11.98 -10.92
CA ALA A 172 16.33 -11.76 -9.86
C ALA A 172 17.30 -12.95 -9.74
N ASN A 173 16.79 -14.18 -9.75
CA ASN A 173 17.60 -15.39 -9.73
C ASN A 173 18.49 -15.53 -10.98
N GLY A 174 17.96 -15.21 -12.17
CA GLY A 174 18.74 -15.20 -13.41
C GLY A 174 19.90 -14.22 -13.37
N PHE A 175 19.66 -12.98 -12.94
CA PHE A 175 20.73 -12.00 -12.71
C PHE A 175 21.69 -12.42 -11.60
N GLY A 176 21.19 -12.94 -10.50
CA GLY A 176 22.00 -13.43 -9.38
C GLY A 176 22.94 -14.56 -9.79
N LEU A 177 22.47 -15.49 -10.61
CA LEU A 177 23.29 -16.55 -11.18
C LEU A 177 24.42 -15.97 -12.05
N SER A 178 24.16 -14.98 -12.87
CA SER A 178 25.17 -14.33 -13.70
C SER A 178 26.22 -13.57 -12.89
N ALA A 179 25.82 -12.98 -11.77
CA ALA A 179 26.75 -12.31 -10.87
C ALA A 179 27.57 -13.31 -10.04
N ALA A 180 26.97 -14.43 -9.61
CA ALA A 180 27.65 -15.51 -8.90
C ALA A 180 28.65 -16.26 -9.80
N PHE A 181 28.29 -16.48 -11.06
CA PHE A 181 29.08 -17.13 -12.08
C PHE A 181 29.28 -16.21 -13.30
N PRO A 182 30.16 -15.19 -13.19
CA PRO A 182 30.26 -14.15 -14.20
C PRO A 182 30.54 -14.76 -15.58
N PRO A 183 29.61 -14.51 -16.53
CA PRO A 183 29.82 -14.97 -17.89
C PRO A 183 30.92 -14.15 -18.56
N ARG A 184 31.53 -14.71 -19.61
CA ARG A 184 32.54 -14.02 -20.41
C ARG A 184 31.98 -12.80 -21.17
N ASP A 185 30.68 -12.83 -21.45
CA ASP A 185 29.96 -11.79 -22.15
C ASP A 185 28.78 -11.32 -21.27
N TYR A 186 28.65 -9.99 -21.11
CA TYR A 186 27.52 -9.39 -20.39
C TYR A 186 26.16 -9.77 -21.00
N ARG A 187 26.09 -10.11 -22.29
CA ARG A 187 24.87 -10.60 -22.97
C ARG A 187 24.31 -11.85 -22.27
N ALA A 188 25.19 -12.72 -21.83
CA ALA A 188 24.77 -13.93 -21.12
C ALA A 188 24.05 -13.59 -19.79
N ALA A 189 24.38 -12.48 -19.14
CA ALA A 189 23.64 -12.04 -17.95
C ALA A 189 22.18 -11.70 -18.27
N TYR A 190 21.93 -10.98 -19.36
CA TYR A 190 20.58 -10.71 -19.82
C TYR A 190 19.84 -11.98 -20.28
N GLN A 191 20.54 -12.89 -20.96
CA GLN A 191 19.95 -14.19 -21.35
C GLN A 191 19.57 -15.02 -20.14
N GLN A 192 20.37 -15.04 -19.09
CA GLN A 192 20.05 -15.72 -17.83
C GLN A 192 18.85 -15.05 -17.13
N ALA A 193 18.78 -13.73 -17.12
CA ALA A 193 17.61 -13.01 -16.59
C ALA A 193 16.33 -13.31 -17.38
N LEU A 194 16.40 -13.34 -18.72
CA LEU A 194 15.28 -13.71 -19.59
C LEU A 194 14.81 -15.14 -19.30
N LEU A 195 15.73 -16.09 -19.27
CA LEU A 195 15.41 -17.49 -18.96
C LEU A 195 14.82 -17.61 -17.54
N GLY A 196 15.41 -16.91 -16.57
CA GLY A 196 14.90 -16.85 -15.21
C GLY A 196 13.48 -16.31 -15.17
N THR A 197 13.19 -15.20 -15.87
CA THR A 197 11.84 -14.63 -15.96
C THR A 197 10.84 -15.63 -16.54
N LEU A 198 11.20 -16.33 -17.62
CA LEU A 198 10.31 -17.33 -18.26
C LEU A 198 10.05 -18.53 -17.35
N ILE A 199 11.11 -19.05 -16.68
CA ILE A 199 10.98 -20.14 -15.72
C ILE A 199 10.13 -19.70 -14.53
N GLY A 200 10.38 -18.48 -14.03
CA GLY A 200 9.62 -17.89 -12.93
C GLY A 200 8.17 -17.64 -13.29
N ALA A 201 7.88 -17.17 -14.51
CA ALA A 201 6.52 -17.04 -15.02
C ALA A 201 5.81 -18.40 -15.04
N GLY A 202 6.48 -19.44 -15.56
CA GLY A 202 5.96 -20.82 -15.53
C GLY A 202 5.68 -21.32 -14.12
N GLY A 203 6.59 -21.07 -13.19
CA GLY A 203 6.42 -21.34 -11.76
C GLY A 203 5.23 -20.59 -11.16
N GLY A 204 5.10 -19.28 -11.46
CA GLY A 204 3.99 -18.45 -11.02
C GLY A 204 2.64 -18.95 -11.52
N VAL A 205 2.57 -19.36 -12.80
CA VAL A 205 1.37 -20.00 -13.38
C VAL A 205 1.06 -21.33 -12.69
N ALA A 206 2.08 -22.14 -12.41
CA ALA A 206 1.89 -23.41 -11.70
C ALA A 206 1.35 -23.18 -10.27
N VAL A 207 1.92 -22.22 -9.53
CA VAL A 207 1.41 -21.82 -8.21
C VAL A 207 -0.03 -21.32 -8.31
N ALA A 208 -0.33 -20.44 -9.28
CA ALA A 208 -1.67 -19.91 -9.51
C ALA A 208 -2.69 -21.02 -9.80
N LYS A 209 -2.29 -22.03 -10.58
CA LYS A 209 -3.19 -23.12 -11.01
C LYS A 209 -3.40 -24.20 -9.94
N TYR A 210 -2.35 -24.60 -9.24
CA TYR A 210 -2.38 -25.77 -8.36
C TYR A 210 -2.55 -25.42 -6.89
N LEU A 211 -2.12 -24.24 -6.47
CA LEU A 211 -2.24 -23.79 -5.08
C LEU A 211 -3.34 -22.75 -4.89
N ASP A 212 -3.76 -22.07 -5.96
CA ASP A 212 -4.80 -21.03 -5.97
C ASP A 212 -4.72 -20.08 -4.78
N PRO A 213 -3.55 -19.43 -4.56
CA PRO A 213 -3.34 -18.63 -3.39
C PRO A 213 -4.20 -17.37 -3.40
N ASP A 214 -4.64 -16.94 -2.22
CA ASP A 214 -5.29 -15.65 -2.10
C ASP A 214 -4.30 -14.47 -2.23
N ALA A 215 -4.81 -13.28 -2.50
CA ALA A 215 -3.98 -12.08 -2.70
C ALA A 215 -3.17 -11.71 -1.44
N GLY A 216 -3.63 -12.08 -0.25
CA GLY A 216 -2.92 -11.85 1.00
C GLY A 216 -1.73 -12.78 1.16
N GLN A 217 -1.86 -14.04 0.78
CA GLN A 217 -0.77 -15.01 0.80
C GLN A 217 0.36 -14.57 -0.13
N VAL A 218 0.04 -14.17 -1.36
CA VAL A 218 1.05 -13.70 -2.32
C VAL A 218 1.67 -12.36 -1.87
N ALA A 219 0.87 -11.47 -1.27
CA ALA A 219 1.39 -10.23 -0.70
C ALA A 219 2.38 -10.48 0.44
N ALA A 220 2.17 -11.50 1.27
CA ALA A 220 3.12 -11.91 2.29
C ALA A 220 4.43 -12.47 1.69
N VAL A 221 4.35 -13.26 0.61
CA VAL A 221 5.52 -13.72 -0.15
C VAL A 221 6.32 -12.54 -0.69
N ASN A 222 5.64 -11.57 -1.32
CA ASN A 222 6.27 -10.38 -1.88
C ASN A 222 6.90 -9.50 -0.79
N ALA A 223 6.22 -9.34 0.37
CA ALA A 223 6.77 -8.65 1.52
C ALA A 223 8.04 -9.35 2.04
N GLY A 224 7.98 -10.67 2.19
CA GLY A 224 9.14 -11.48 2.58
C GLY A 224 10.31 -11.32 1.61
N MET A 225 10.06 -11.41 0.30
CA MET A 225 11.06 -11.19 -0.74
C MET A 225 11.70 -9.80 -0.63
N LEU A 226 10.87 -8.74 -0.51
CA LEU A 226 11.33 -7.36 -0.40
C LEU A 226 12.24 -7.17 0.83
N TRP A 227 11.76 -7.57 2.00
CA TRP A 227 12.50 -7.38 3.24
C TRP A 227 13.67 -8.33 3.39
N GLY A 228 13.56 -9.55 2.86
CA GLY A 228 14.68 -10.48 2.76
C GLY A 228 15.82 -9.91 1.91
N THR A 229 15.50 -9.31 0.76
CA THR A 229 16.46 -8.58 -0.08
C THR A 229 17.09 -7.41 0.68
N TYR A 230 16.26 -6.59 1.36
CA TYR A 230 16.73 -5.45 2.12
C TYR A 230 17.71 -5.83 3.24
N PHE A 231 17.32 -6.74 4.13
CA PHE A 231 18.18 -7.17 5.24
C PHE A 231 19.46 -7.87 4.75
N SER A 232 19.34 -8.66 3.72
CA SER A 232 20.48 -9.28 3.09
C SER A 232 21.44 -8.26 2.49
N SER A 233 20.94 -7.24 1.81
CA SER A 233 21.74 -6.13 1.27
C SER A 233 22.42 -5.32 2.38
N MET A 234 21.69 -4.98 3.45
CA MET A 234 22.25 -4.24 4.59
C MET A 234 23.34 -5.06 5.32
N SER A 235 23.25 -6.39 5.29
CA SER A 235 24.25 -7.25 5.94
C SER A 235 25.66 -7.12 5.36
N PHE A 236 25.82 -6.65 4.11
CA PHE A 236 27.15 -6.40 3.52
C PHE A 236 27.89 -5.27 4.21
N LEU A 237 27.15 -4.25 4.63
CA LEU A 237 27.71 -3.11 5.34
C LEU A 237 28.20 -3.50 6.75
N LEU A 238 27.69 -4.63 7.30
CA LEU A 238 28.12 -5.15 8.60
C LEU A 238 29.40 -6.00 8.52
N TRP A 239 29.69 -6.62 7.39
CA TRP A 239 30.79 -7.60 7.28
C TRP A 239 31.85 -7.24 6.22
N GLU A 240 31.82 -6.00 5.70
CA GLU A 240 32.78 -5.47 4.71
C GLU A 240 33.07 -6.42 3.54
N GLU A 241 32.06 -7.19 3.12
CA GLU A 241 32.21 -8.18 2.06
C GLU A 241 32.29 -7.48 0.70
N ASN A 242 33.44 -7.55 0.07
CA ASN A 242 33.71 -6.89 -1.21
C ASN A 242 33.67 -7.84 -2.41
N ASN A 243 33.43 -9.13 -2.20
CA ASN A 243 33.38 -10.09 -3.31
C ASN A 243 32.00 -10.04 -4.01
N PRO A 244 31.93 -9.56 -5.27
CA PRO A 244 30.65 -9.39 -5.97
C PRO A 244 29.81 -10.67 -6.07
N ARG A 245 30.45 -11.84 -6.10
CA ARG A 245 29.76 -13.13 -6.15
C ARG A 245 29.02 -13.42 -4.86
N PHE A 246 29.68 -13.24 -3.71
CA PHE A 246 29.02 -13.42 -2.42
C PHE A 246 27.91 -12.39 -2.18
N VAL A 247 28.13 -11.15 -2.63
CA VAL A 247 27.11 -10.09 -2.58
C VAL A 247 25.86 -10.54 -3.35
N ALA A 248 26.01 -10.93 -4.61
CA ALA A 248 24.90 -11.37 -5.44
C ALA A 248 24.17 -12.60 -4.86
N MET A 249 24.92 -13.62 -4.43
CA MET A 249 24.34 -14.83 -3.83
C MET A 249 23.55 -14.53 -2.56
N ARG A 250 24.03 -13.61 -1.71
CA ARG A 250 23.33 -13.23 -0.48
C ARG A 250 22.05 -12.44 -0.80
N VAL A 251 22.10 -11.47 -1.74
CA VAL A 251 20.92 -10.67 -2.12
C VAL A 251 19.81 -11.57 -2.65
N VAL A 252 20.16 -12.45 -3.60
CA VAL A 252 19.19 -13.38 -4.18
C VAL A 252 18.74 -14.41 -3.15
N GLY A 253 19.68 -15.01 -2.41
CA GLY A 253 19.35 -15.94 -1.31
C GLY A 253 18.48 -15.28 -0.24
N GLY A 254 18.71 -14.00 0.06
CA GLY A 254 17.86 -13.21 0.96
C GLY A 254 16.44 -13.02 0.42
N ALA A 255 16.31 -12.75 -0.88
CA ALA A 255 15.00 -12.67 -1.55
C ALA A 255 14.26 -14.01 -1.49
N ASP A 256 14.92 -15.10 -1.85
CA ASP A 256 14.34 -16.45 -1.87
C ASP A 256 13.94 -16.94 -0.48
N LEU A 257 14.84 -16.78 0.50
CA LEU A 257 14.57 -17.12 1.91
C LEU A 257 13.41 -16.25 2.46
N GLY A 258 13.44 -14.96 2.15
CA GLY A 258 12.37 -14.04 2.53
C GLY A 258 11.03 -14.43 1.91
N ALA A 259 11.01 -14.77 0.62
CA ALA A 259 9.79 -15.26 -0.06
C ALA A 259 9.29 -16.57 0.58
N GLY A 260 10.20 -17.51 0.89
CA GLY A 260 9.87 -18.75 1.59
C GLY A 260 9.30 -18.51 2.99
N LEU A 261 9.91 -17.62 3.78
CA LEU A 261 9.40 -17.23 5.09
C LEU A 261 8.05 -16.52 5.01
N GLY A 262 7.84 -15.68 3.98
CA GLY A 262 6.57 -15.03 3.69
C GLY A 262 5.47 -16.05 3.38
N ALA A 263 5.77 -17.06 2.55
CA ALA A 263 4.85 -18.14 2.23
C ALA A 263 4.51 -18.98 3.47
N LEU A 264 5.52 -19.34 4.27
CA LEU A 264 5.34 -20.07 5.51
C LEU A 264 4.49 -19.28 6.52
N SER A 265 4.80 -17.98 6.68
CA SER A 265 4.03 -17.08 7.53
C SER A 265 2.57 -17.02 7.11
N ALA A 266 2.29 -16.87 5.81
CA ALA A 266 0.93 -16.79 5.29
C ALA A 266 0.16 -18.11 5.43
N HIS A 267 0.85 -19.26 5.43
CA HIS A 267 0.25 -20.56 5.65
C HIS A 267 -0.25 -20.73 7.10
N TYR A 268 0.56 -20.30 8.10
CA TYR A 268 0.18 -20.42 9.52
C TYR A 268 -0.63 -19.25 10.05
N PHE A 269 -0.45 -18.07 9.49
CA PHE A 269 -1.10 -16.85 9.93
C PHE A 269 -1.82 -16.21 8.75
N PRO A 270 -3.17 -16.32 8.67
CA PRO A 270 -3.93 -15.66 7.60
C PRO A 270 -3.63 -14.16 7.57
N VAL A 271 -3.08 -13.70 6.47
CA VAL A 271 -2.71 -12.31 6.25
C VAL A 271 -3.55 -11.76 5.11
N SER A 272 -4.33 -10.71 5.35
CA SER A 272 -5.00 -10.01 4.27
C SER A 272 -3.99 -9.14 3.50
N ARG A 273 -4.27 -8.86 2.21
CA ARG A 273 -3.45 -7.95 1.40
C ARG A 273 -3.29 -6.57 2.07
N GLY A 274 -4.37 -6.06 2.67
CA GLY A 274 -4.35 -4.80 3.41
C GLY A 274 -3.38 -4.84 4.59
N ARG A 275 -3.43 -5.91 5.40
CA ARG A 275 -2.52 -6.11 6.52
C ARG A 275 -1.05 -6.20 6.07
N ALA A 276 -0.76 -6.95 4.99
CA ALA A 276 0.58 -7.03 4.43
C ALA A 276 1.11 -5.66 3.99
N ASN A 277 0.26 -4.83 3.37
CA ASN A 277 0.63 -3.47 2.98
C ASN A 277 0.92 -2.56 4.18
N VAL A 278 0.13 -2.65 5.26
CA VAL A 278 0.39 -1.88 6.49
C VAL A 278 1.70 -2.31 7.14
N ILE A 279 2.00 -3.60 7.17
CA ILE A 279 3.29 -4.11 7.67
C ILE A 279 4.45 -3.57 6.82
N ASN A 280 4.32 -3.56 5.49
CA ASN A 280 5.32 -2.98 4.59
C ASN A 280 5.52 -1.48 4.84
N LEU A 281 4.44 -0.72 5.05
CA LEU A 281 4.52 0.69 5.42
C LEU A 281 5.25 0.89 6.75
N GLY A 282 5.03 0.02 7.73
CA GLY A 282 5.77 0.01 8.99
C GLY A 282 7.28 -0.16 8.76
N GLY A 283 7.66 -1.07 7.87
CA GLY A 283 9.06 -1.25 7.48
C GLY A 283 9.66 0.00 6.82
N VAL A 284 8.94 0.60 5.86
CA VAL A 284 9.36 1.86 5.21
C VAL A 284 9.49 2.99 6.22
N ALA A 285 8.52 3.15 7.12
CA ALA A 285 8.57 4.15 8.18
C ALA A 285 9.76 3.92 9.12
N GLY A 286 10.01 2.66 9.51
CA GLY A 286 11.17 2.28 10.30
C GLY A 286 12.49 2.62 9.60
N THR A 287 12.59 2.34 8.29
CA THR A 287 13.76 2.72 7.48
C THR A 287 13.94 4.23 7.43
N ALA A 288 12.86 4.99 7.27
CA ALA A 288 12.92 6.46 7.25
C ALA A 288 13.38 7.03 8.61
N VAL A 289 12.88 6.49 9.72
CA VAL A 289 13.32 6.87 11.07
C VAL A 289 14.80 6.55 11.26
N GLY A 290 15.24 5.33 10.88
CA GLY A 290 16.66 4.95 10.94
C GLY A 290 17.54 5.86 10.10
N GLY A 291 17.11 6.17 8.87
CA GLY A 291 17.81 7.12 8.00
C GLY A 291 17.90 8.52 8.59
N GLY A 292 16.82 8.99 9.24
CA GLY A 292 16.84 10.25 9.99
C GLY A 292 17.85 10.26 11.13
N ILE A 293 17.91 9.18 11.91
CA ILE A 293 18.90 9.02 13.00
C ILE A 293 20.31 9.06 12.44
N VAL A 294 20.59 8.31 11.36
CA VAL A 294 21.91 8.30 10.70
C VAL A 294 22.28 9.68 10.19
N LEU A 295 21.37 10.38 9.53
CA LEU A 295 21.61 11.74 9.03
C LEU A 295 21.94 12.71 10.16
N LEU A 296 21.18 12.67 11.26
CA LEU A 296 21.43 13.50 12.43
C LEU A 296 22.77 13.19 13.06
N ALA A 297 23.09 11.91 13.24
CA ALA A 297 24.36 11.48 13.82
C ALA A 297 25.55 11.92 12.96
N ASN A 298 25.45 11.84 11.63
CA ASN A 298 26.47 12.35 10.71
C ASN A 298 26.60 13.88 10.78
N PHE A 299 25.47 14.59 10.90
CA PHE A 299 25.47 16.05 10.99
C PHE A 299 26.17 16.57 12.27
N TYR A 300 26.03 15.84 13.39
CA TYR A 300 26.67 16.18 14.65
C TYR A 300 28.07 15.57 14.83
N GLY A 301 28.62 14.93 13.83
CA GLY A 301 30.05 14.63 13.78
C GLY A 301 30.48 13.23 14.19
N GLY A 302 29.69 12.17 13.95
CA GLY A 302 30.11 10.92 14.53
C GLY A 302 29.92 9.59 13.78
N LEU A 303 28.99 9.48 12.86
CA LEU A 303 28.69 8.17 12.26
C LEU A 303 29.06 8.13 10.77
N TYR A 304 30.37 8.05 10.49
CA TYR A 304 30.86 7.81 9.11
C TYR A 304 31.08 6.32 8.82
N ASP A 305 31.02 5.46 9.85
CA ASP A 305 31.24 4.04 9.68
C ASP A 305 30.00 3.31 9.13
N GLN A 306 30.23 2.38 8.24
CA GLN A 306 29.16 1.64 7.56
C GLN A 306 28.43 0.68 8.48
N GLU A 307 29.14 0.01 9.39
CA GLU A 307 28.55 -0.96 10.32
C GLU A 307 27.47 -0.38 11.24
N PRO A 308 27.69 0.71 12.03
CA PRO A 308 26.65 1.27 12.87
C PRO A 308 25.48 1.83 12.02
N THR A 309 25.75 2.39 10.84
CA THR A 309 24.74 2.86 9.92
C THR A 309 23.79 1.71 9.51
N ALA A 310 24.36 0.58 9.08
CA ALA A 310 23.57 -0.61 8.70
C ALA A 310 22.80 -1.18 9.90
N GLY A 311 23.44 -1.23 11.07
CA GLY A 311 22.80 -1.69 12.30
C GLY A 311 21.59 -0.86 12.71
N ILE A 312 21.70 0.47 12.65
CA ILE A 312 20.57 1.40 12.93
C ILE A 312 19.44 1.19 11.92
N LEU A 313 19.76 1.13 10.62
CA LEU A 313 18.77 0.93 9.55
C LEU A 313 18.05 -0.41 9.70
N MET A 314 18.77 -1.51 9.95
CA MET A 314 18.17 -2.83 10.13
C MET A 314 17.30 -2.89 11.39
N ALA A 315 17.79 -2.36 12.52
CA ALA A 315 17.05 -2.37 13.78
C ALA A 315 15.77 -1.53 13.71
N SER A 316 15.85 -0.32 13.15
CA SER A 316 14.69 0.57 13.01
C SER A 316 13.65 0.01 12.03
N THR A 317 14.10 -0.58 10.90
CA THR A 317 13.22 -1.25 9.94
C THR A 317 12.54 -2.45 10.57
N GLY A 318 13.30 -3.31 11.27
CA GLY A 318 12.75 -4.47 11.99
C GLY A 318 11.74 -4.06 13.06
N ALA A 319 12.04 -3.00 13.84
CA ALA A 319 11.12 -2.44 14.82
C ALA A 319 9.84 -1.91 14.16
N GLY A 320 9.93 -1.21 13.02
CA GLY A 320 8.79 -0.72 12.26
C GLY A 320 7.91 -1.85 11.75
N LEU A 321 8.50 -2.90 11.17
CA LEU A 321 7.78 -4.11 10.72
C LEU A 321 7.07 -4.81 11.89
N ALA A 322 7.78 -5.02 13.00
CA ALA A 322 7.23 -5.68 14.17
C ALA A 322 6.08 -4.87 14.79
N THR A 323 6.25 -3.56 14.92
CA THR A 323 5.22 -2.65 15.45
C THR A 323 3.97 -2.70 14.57
N ALA A 324 4.10 -2.58 13.25
CA ALA A 324 2.98 -2.66 12.33
C ALA A 324 2.30 -4.03 12.38
N ALA A 325 3.06 -5.12 12.47
CA ALA A 325 2.52 -6.47 12.60
C ALA A 325 1.72 -6.67 13.89
N LEU A 326 2.20 -6.09 15.01
CA LEU A 326 1.52 -6.13 16.30
C LEU A 326 0.25 -5.28 16.31
N LEU A 327 0.31 -4.05 15.77
CA LEU A 327 -0.84 -3.15 15.69
C LEU A 327 -1.95 -3.72 14.81
N THR A 328 -1.59 -4.48 13.76
CA THR A 328 -2.55 -5.06 12.82
C THR A 328 -2.96 -6.50 13.15
N ARG A 329 -2.53 -7.05 14.31
CA ARG A 329 -2.81 -8.46 14.69
C ARG A 329 -4.29 -8.81 14.74
N ASN A 330 -5.13 -7.83 15.08
CA ASN A 330 -6.58 -7.99 15.21
C ASN A 330 -7.35 -7.56 13.94
N MET A 331 -6.65 -7.15 12.86
CA MET A 331 -7.30 -6.85 11.58
C MET A 331 -7.87 -8.14 10.98
N GLY A 332 -9.16 -8.36 11.22
CA GLY A 332 -9.90 -9.54 10.77
C GLY A 332 -10.27 -9.51 9.29
N GLU A 333 -10.85 -10.60 8.82
CA GLU A 333 -11.24 -10.74 7.39
C GLU A 333 -12.38 -9.80 6.99
N SER A 334 -13.26 -9.43 7.90
CA SER A 334 -14.38 -8.50 7.65
C SER A 334 -13.94 -7.05 7.46
N GLU A 335 -12.77 -6.68 7.95
CA GLU A 335 -12.17 -5.34 7.77
C GLU A 335 -11.46 -5.18 6.42
N ARG A 336 -11.41 -6.24 5.61
CA ARG A 336 -10.82 -6.23 4.26
C ARG A 336 -11.43 -5.19 3.33
N ALA A 337 -12.63 -4.69 3.62
CA ALA A 337 -13.32 -3.67 2.84
C ALA A 337 -13.26 -2.26 3.46
N SER A 338 -13.01 -2.13 4.75
CA SER A 338 -13.16 -0.87 5.50
C SER A 338 -11.87 -0.14 5.83
N ALA A 339 -10.71 -0.75 5.63
CA ALA A 339 -9.40 -0.11 5.88
C ALA A 339 -8.97 0.92 4.82
N ALA A 340 -9.90 1.43 4.03
CA ALA A 340 -9.68 2.69 3.32
C ALA A 340 -9.90 3.81 4.33
N VAL A 341 -8.83 4.20 5.03
CA VAL A 341 -8.79 5.48 5.75
C VAL A 341 -9.32 6.56 4.80
N PRO A 342 -10.27 7.40 5.24
CA PRO A 342 -10.75 8.50 4.41
C PRO A 342 -9.54 9.22 3.82
N GLY A 343 -9.48 9.34 2.49
CA GLY A 343 -8.33 9.93 1.81
C GLY A 343 -8.00 11.29 2.40
N GLY A 344 -6.72 11.49 2.73
CA GLY A 344 -6.23 12.76 3.25
C GLY A 344 -5.53 12.71 4.61
N VAL A 345 -5.48 11.56 5.30
CA VAL A 345 -4.84 11.44 6.62
C VAL A 345 -3.76 10.36 6.58
N LEU A 346 -2.57 10.64 7.10
CA LEU A 346 -1.50 9.64 7.19
C LEU A 346 -1.83 8.56 8.23
N VAL A 347 -2.34 8.95 9.38
CA VAL A 347 -2.73 8.05 10.47
C VAL A 347 -4.11 8.45 10.99
N GLY A 348 -5.06 7.53 10.95
CA GLY A 348 -6.38 7.69 11.55
C GLY A 348 -6.58 6.73 12.72
N VAL A 349 -7.11 7.22 13.85
CA VAL A 349 -7.49 6.41 15.01
C VAL A 349 -9.00 6.53 15.19
N TYR A 350 -9.71 5.40 15.04
CA TYR A 350 -11.16 5.36 15.13
C TYR A 350 -11.57 4.25 16.10
N GLY A 351 -11.85 4.62 17.34
CA GLY A 351 -12.09 3.66 18.41
C GLY A 351 -10.84 2.84 18.73
N ASP A 352 -10.93 1.53 18.58
CA ASP A 352 -9.83 0.57 18.75
C ASP A 352 -9.03 0.29 17.46
N GLN A 353 -9.38 0.96 16.35
CA GLN A 353 -8.78 0.78 15.03
C GLN A 353 -7.83 1.91 14.68
N VAL A 354 -6.64 1.54 14.21
CA VAL A 354 -5.66 2.46 13.63
C VAL A 354 -5.59 2.21 12.13
N GLY A 355 -5.95 3.21 11.34
CA GLY A 355 -5.87 3.17 9.90
C GLY A 355 -4.72 4.05 9.38
N PHE A 356 -4.09 3.63 8.28
CA PHE A 356 -3.05 4.40 7.60
C PHE A 356 -3.54 4.76 6.20
N GLY A 357 -3.30 5.99 5.79
CA GLY A 357 -3.67 6.50 4.47
C GLY A 357 -2.57 7.36 3.86
N VAL A 358 -2.81 7.82 2.66
CA VAL A 358 -1.91 8.79 2.00
C VAL A 358 -2.43 10.19 2.32
N PRO A 359 -1.62 11.07 2.98
CA PRO A 359 -2.04 12.44 3.23
C PRO A 359 -2.18 13.16 1.89
N LEU A 360 -3.40 13.57 1.58
CA LEU A 360 -3.67 14.39 0.41
C LEU A 360 -3.53 15.86 0.79
N PRO A 361 -2.83 16.67 -0.01
CA PRO A 361 -2.77 18.10 0.20
C PRO A 361 -4.18 18.69 0.02
N THR A 362 -4.66 19.37 1.05
CA THR A 362 -5.91 20.12 1.00
C THR A 362 -5.63 21.61 0.96
N VAL A 363 -6.38 22.33 0.16
CA VAL A 363 -6.32 23.80 0.17
C VAL A 363 -7.01 24.28 1.44
N ALA A 364 -6.27 24.96 2.29
CA ALA A 364 -6.80 25.58 3.51
C ALA A 364 -6.72 27.11 3.38
N VAL A 365 -7.73 27.79 3.87
CA VAL A 365 -7.69 29.25 3.99
C VAL A 365 -7.22 29.54 5.39
N THR A 366 -6.15 30.31 5.54
CA THR A 366 -5.64 30.76 6.84
C THR A 366 -6.61 31.75 7.48
N GLN A 367 -6.49 31.99 8.77
CA GLN A 367 -7.32 32.98 9.47
C GLN A 367 -7.15 34.43 8.90
N GLU A 368 -6.06 34.65 8.17
CA GLU A 368 -5.75 35.92 7.50
C GLU A 368 -6.30 35.98 6.06
N GLY A 369 -7.00 34.91 5.60
CA GLY A 369 -7.60 34.84 4.27
C GLY A 369 -6.64 34.40 3.16
N GLU A 370 -5.42 34.00 3.49
CA GLU A 370 -4.45 33.50 2.52
C GLU A 370 -4.70 32.01 2.19
N LEU A 371 -4.51 31.66 0.92
CA LEU A 371 -4.59 30.28 0.47
C LEU A 371 -3.30 29.56 0.84
N GLY A 372 -3.42 28.50 1.64
CA GLY A 372 -2.33 27.62 2.02
C GLY A 372 -2.60 26.18 1.64
N VAL A 373 -1.57 25.35 1.65
CA VAL A 373 -1.69 23.90 1.49
C VAL A 373 -1.48 23.26 2.86
N ALA A 374 -2.48 22.53 3.32
CA ALA A 374 -2.43 21.77 4.57
C ALA A 374 -2.30 20.28 4.28
N LEU A 375 -1.44 19.60 5.05
CA LEU A 375 -1.32 18.14 5.07
C LEU A 375 -1.86 17.65 6.41
N GLN A 376 -2.91 16.85 6.37
CA GLN A 376 -3.46 16.25 7.58
C GLN A 376 -2.69 14.96 7.90
N LEU A 377 -1.83 15.02 8.92
CA LEU A 377 -0.97 13.90 9.30
C LEU A 377 -1.68 12.91 10.23
N ALA A 378 -2.57 13.39 11.08
CA ALA A 378 -3.33 12.53 11.98
C ALA A 378 -4.77 13.01 12.16
N ALA A 379 -5.70 12.08 12.28
CA ALA A 379 -7.06 12.31 12.73
C ALA A 379 -7.50 11.15 13.62
N GLY A 380 -8.31 11.43 14.64
CA GLY A 380 -8.84 10.39 15.51
C GLY A 380 -9.91 10.94 16.45
N ARG A 381 -10.75 10.04 16.94
CA ARG A 381 -11.59 10.27 18.12
C ARG A 381 -10.95 9.51 19.28
N PHE A 382 -10.62 10.24 20.30
CA PHE A 382 -10.08 9.71 21.56
C PHE A 382 -11.22 9.58 22.55
#